data_2f5c1084d7c8f0b00a2d4cd80ebc2243
#
_entry.id   2f5c1084d7c8f0b00a2d4cd80ebc2243
#
_cell.length_a   1.000
_cell.length_b   1.000
_cell.length_c   1.000
_cell.angle_alpha   90.00
_cell.angle_beta   90.00
_cell.angle_gamma   90.00
#
_symmetry.space_group_name_H-M   'P 1'
#
loop_
_entity.id
_entity.type
_entity.pdbx_description
1 polymer ?
#
loop_
_entity_poly.entity_id
_entity_poly.type
_entity_poly.pdbx_seq_one_letter_code
_entity_poly.pdbx_strand_id
1 'polypeptide(L)'
;MPSNICRYLTALIAEGSFSKAAQRLGISQPSLSQFLVRLETDAQTELVDRSAKPLKLTAAGALFLRTEQQVDLLRETAAKQMLDIKGGVRGHVTVGASDYRETFFLAEVLPVFHRLYPLIEVSLTEGRTKELEQMALEGAVDFSLVITPLFHPGTLTTIELYQERILIALSEKHRLAKRHPASPSEEFPVIDFHDLDREPFIKIKEGQQMDVLFRELCRMSRASPRVVLESESMIAAAILASVGLGAALTTETLVRRAGTAKPLRAFSVEPPVPPRIVAAAYRSERYLSKAARALIRVMTDVAASRFQNG
;
A
#
# COMPACT_ATOMS: atom_id res chain seq x y z
N MET A 1 -20.25 -0.64 -11.73
CA MET A 1 -19.83 0.71 -12.21
C MET A 1 -20.29 1.72 -11.19
N PRO A 2 -19.42 2.63 -10.73
CA PRO A 2 -19.84 3.69 -9.82
C PRO A 2 -20.98 4.50 -10.43
N SER A 3 -21.88 4.99 -9.59
CA SER A 3 -22.97 5.84 -10.03
C SER A 3 -22.43 7.11 -10.69
N ASN A 4 -23.18 7.69 -11.62
CA ASN A 4 -22.80 8.99 -12.19
C ASN A 4 -22.66 10.06 -11.10
N ILE A 5 -23.36 9.91 -9.97
CA ILE A 5 -23.30 10.81 -8.82
C ILE A 5 -21.88 10.82 -8.24
N CYS A 6 -21.35 9.65 -7.83
CA CYS A 6 -19.99 9.54 -7.28
C CYS A 6 -18.95 10.05 -8.27
N ARG A 7 -19.05 9.62 -9.53
CA ARG A 7 -18.09 9.98 -10.58
C ARG A 7 -18.05 11.50 -10.81
N TYR A 8 -19.20 12.16 -10.86
CA TYR A 8 -19.28 13.59 -11.17
C TYR A 8 -18.88 14.46 -9.98
N LEU A 9 -19.35 14.14 -8.76
CA LEU A 9 -18.94 14.88 -7.56
C LEU A 9 -17.44 14.73 -7.28
N THR A 10 -16.88 13.53 -7.41
CA THR A 10 -15.45 13.31 -7.22
C THR A 10 -14.61 14.08 -8.24
N ALA A 11 -15.01 14.08 -9.53
CA ALA A 11 -14.32 14.85 -10.55
C ALA A 11 -14.39 16.36 -10.31
N LEU A 12 -15.56 16.89 -9.88
CA LEU A 12 -15.73 18.31 -9.54
C LEU A 12 -14.75 18.77 -8.46
N ILE A 13 -14.60 17.98 -7.40
CA ILE A 13 -13.73 18.33 -6.28
C ILE A 13 -12.25 18.15 -6.63
N ALA A 14 -11.90 17.08 -7.33
CA ALA A 14 -10.52 16.84 -7.76
C ALA A 14 -10.01 17.95 -8.69
N GLU A 15 -10.84 18.42 -9.62
CA GLU A 15 -10.47 19.47 -10.58
C GLU A 15 -10.71 20.90 -10.04
N GLY A 16 -11.51 21.06 -9.00
CA GLY A 16 -11.84 22.35 -8.41
C GLY A 16 -12.55 23.33 -9.35
N SER A 17 -13.05 22.85 -10.51
CA SER A 17 -13.64 23.67 -11.57
C SER A 17 -14.61 22.85 -12.42
N PHE A 18 -15.79 23.41 -12.72
CA PHE A 18 -16.78 22.79 -13.59
C PHE A 18 -16.23 22.50 -15.01
N SER A 19 -15.50 23.45 -15.58
CA SER A 19 -14.98 23.29 -16.95
C SER A 19 -13.92 22.17 -17.03
N LYS A 20 -12.99 22.12 -16.08
CA LYS A 20 -11.96 21.05 -16.02
C LYS A 20 -12.59 19.68 -15.71
N ALA A 21 -13.51 19.62 -14.75
CA ALA A 21 -14.22 18.40 -14.43
C ALA A 21 -15.03 17.86 -15.62
N ALA A 22 -15.77 18.72 -16.32
CA ALA A 22 -16.50 18.35 -17.52
C ALA A 22 -15.58 17.80 -18.63
N GLN A 23 -14.45 18.45 -18.85
CA GLN A 23 -13.41 17.99 -19.80
C GLN A 23 -12.89 16.60 -19.42
N ARG A 24 -12.55 16.39 -18.14
CA ARG A 24 -12.10 15.07 -17.62
C ARG A 24 -13.17 13.99 -17.77
N LEU A 25 -14.44 14.36 -17.60
CA LEU A 25 -15.57 13.43 -17.71
C LEU A 25 -16.02 13.15 -19.15
N GLY A 26 -15.52 13.91 -20.14
CA GLY A 26 -15.93 13.81 -21.52
C GLY A 26 -17.36 14.29 -21.79
N ILE A 27 -17.84 15.26 -21.01
CA ILE A 27 -19.18 15.85 -21.15
C ILE A 27 -19.12 17.38 -21.27
N SER A 28 -20.23 18.01 -21.66
CA SER A 28 -20.29 19.48 -21.69
C SER A 28 -20.42 20.08 -20.28
N GLN A 29 -19.82 21.23 -20.06
CA GLN A 29 -19.94 21.94 -18.77
C GLN A 29 -21.39 22.26 -18.41
N PRO A 30 -22.28 22.69 -19.34
CA PRO A 30 -23.70 22.87 -19.05
C PRO A 30 -24.37 21.56 -18.56
N SER A 31 -24.03 20.41 -19.16
CA SER A 31 -24.59 19.12 -18.72
C SER A 31 -24.19 18.77 -17.29
N LEU A 32 -22.94 18.99 -16.92
CA LEU A 32 -22.46 18.77 -15.56
C LEU A 32 -23.13 19.72 -14.55
N SER A 33 -23.28 20.99 -14.93
CA SER A 33 -23.96 22.00 -14.10
C SER A 33 -25.44 21.67 -13.89
N GLN A 34 -26.16 21.29 -14.95
CA GLN A 34 -27.55 20.87 -14.84
C GLN A 34 -27.72 19.61 -14.00
N PHE A 35 -26.82 18.65 -14.14
CA PHE A 35 -26.82 17.45 -13.31
C PHE A 35 -26.71 17.82 -11.83
N LEU A 36 -25.75 18.69 -11.46
CA LEU A 36 -25.57 19.11 -10.07
C LEU A 36 -26.80 19.86 -9.55
N VAL A 37 -27.37 20.78 -10.33
CA VAL A 37 -28.58 21.50 -9.93
C VAL A 37 -29.75 20.56 -9.64
N ARG A 38 -29.97 19.53 -10.48
CA ARG A 38 -31.01 18.52 -10.23
C ARG A 38 -30.72 17.75 -8.94
N LEU A 39 -29.45 17.32 -8.74
CA LEU A 39 -29.03 16.58 -7.56
C LEU A 39 -29.25 17.41 -6.28
N GLU A 40 -28.91 18.71 -6.30
CA GLU A 40 -29.10 19.62 -5.17
C GLU A 40 -30.58 19.90 -4.92
N THR A 41 -31.40 19.94 -5.99
CA THR A 41 -32.85 20.07 -5.88
C THR A 41 -33.47 18.84 -5.22
N ASP A 42 -33.09 17.64 -5.65
CA ASP A 42 -33.57 16.39 -5.07
C ASP A 42 -33.10 16.21 -3.60
N ALA A 43 -31.89 16.64 -3.29
CA ALA A 43 -31.34 16.63 -1.93
C ALA A 43 -31.87 17.78 -1.06
N GLN A 44 -32.58 18.75 -1.62
CA GLN A 44 -33.08 19.96 -0.98
C GLN A 44 -31.99 20.77 -0.24
N THR A 45 -30.75 20.69 -0.71
CA THR A 45 -29.61 21.39 -0.11
C THR A 45 -28.46 21.54 -1.13
N GLU A 46 -27.61 22.55 -0.93
CA GLU A 46 -26.39 22.71 -1.73
C GLU A 46 -25.37 21.67 -1.33
N LEU A 47 -24.83 20.96 -2.31
CA LEU A 47 -23.80 19.93 -2.12
C LEU A 47 -22.39 20.46 -2.43
N VAL A 48 -22.27 21.50 -3.26
CA VAL A 48 -21.01 22.09 -3.68
C VAL A 48 -20.99 23.58 -3.33
N ASP A 49 -19.98 24.00 -2.60
CA ASP A 49 -19.70 25.42 -2.34
C ASP A 49 -19.06 26.04 -3.60
N ARG A 50 -19.90 26.80 -4.34
CA ARG A 50 -19.49 27.49 -5.58
C ARG A 50 -18.71 28.77 -5.33
N SER A 51 -18.72 29.29 -4.08
CA SER A 51 -17.97 30.48 -3.68
C SER A 51 -16.50 30.17 -3.42
N ALA A 52 -16.19 28.92 -3.03
CA ALA A 52 -14.83 28.47 -2.80
C ALA A 52 -14.03 28.32 -4.10
N LYS A 53 -12.78 28.72 -4.06
CA LYS A 53 -11.81 28.52 -5.16
C LYS A 53 -10.54 27.89 -4.58
N PRO A 54 -10.24 26.60 -4.90
CA PRO A 54 -11.02 25.66 -5.74
C PRO A 54 -12.38 25.28 -5.12
N LEU A 55 -13.29 24.76 -5.95
CA LEU A 55 -14.61 24.26 -5.52
C LEU A 55 -14.46 23.21 -4.40
N LYS A 56 -15.35 23.24 -3.43
CA LYS A 56 -15.37 22.32 -2.29
C LYS A 56 -16.77 21.74 -2.08
N LEU A 57 -16.83 20.58 -1.43
CA LEU A 57 -18.12 20.10 -0.93
C LEU A 57 -18.55 20.92 0.29
N THR A 58 -19.85 21.13 0.40
CA THR A 58 -20.46 21.52 1.67
C THR A 58 -20.42 20.35 2.67
N ALA A 59 -20.75 20.57 3.94
CA ALA A 59 -20.90 19.48 4.91
C ALA A 59 -21.94 18.45 4.45
N ALA A 60 -23.06 18.93 3.90
CA ALA A 60 -24.10 18.10 3.29
C ALA A 60 -23.57 17.32 2.07
N GLY A 61 -22.81 17.97 1.19
CA GLY A 61 -22.20 17.34 0.03
C GLY A 61 -21.20 16.25 0.39
N ALA A 62 -20.41 16.47 1.44
CA ALA A 62 -19.48 15.46 1.94
C ALA A 62 -20.20 14.23 2.54
N LEU A 63 -21.30 14.47 3.28
CA LEU A 63 -22.14 13.38 3.78
C LEU A 63 -22.80 12.63 2.60
N PHE A 64 -23.39 13.36 1.67
CA PHE A 64 -24.07 12.81 0.51
C PHE A 64 -23.13 11.93 -0.34
N LEU A 65 -21.94 12.44 -0.67
CA LEU A 65 -20.95 11.67 -1.43
C LEU A 65 -20.54 10.38 -0.72
N ARG A 66 -20.28 10.44 0.60
CA ARG A 66 -19.97 9.24 1.39
C ARG A 66 -21.11 8.21 1.36
N THR A 67 -22.35 8.66 1.47
CA THR A 67 -23.54 7.79 1.40
C THR A 67 -23.66 7.12 0.04
N GLU A 68 -23.52 7.88 -1.05
CA GLU A 68 -23.56 7.33 -2.41
C GLU A 68 -22.42 6.33 -2.68
N GLN A 69 -21.23 6.59 -2.16
CA GLN A 69 -20.12 5.63 -2.23
C GLN A 69 -20.45 4.31 -1.51
N GLN A 70 -21.13 4.37 -0.36
CA GLN A 70 -21.60 3.17 0.33
C GLN A 70 -22.68 2.41 -0.46
N VAL A 71 -23.60 3.12 -1.10
CA VAL A 71 -24.61 2.51 -1.98
C VAL A 71 -23.96 1.82 -3.18
N ASP A 72 -22.99 2.46 -3.82
CA ASP A 72 -22.27 1.85 -4.94
C ASP A 72 -21.50 0.58 -4.49
N LEU A 73 -20.89 0.61 -3.30
CA LEU A 73 -20.24 -0.55 -2.72
C LEU A 73 -21.21 -1.72 -2.45
N LEU A 74 -22.41 -1.42 -1.95
CA LEU A 74 -23.47 -2.43 -1.75
C LEU A 74 -23.90 -3.06 -3.08
N ARG A 75 -24.09 -2.24 -4.11
CA ARG A 75 -24.43 -2.73 -5.47
C ARG A 75 -23.35 -3.63 -6.05
N GLU A 76 -22.08 -3.23 -5.90
CA GLU A 76 -20.94 -4.05 -6.35
C GLU A 76 -20.88 -5.38 -5.59
N THR A 77 -21.07 -5.34 -4.27
CA THR A 77 -21.11 -6.54 -3.43
C THR A 77 -22.23 -7.50 -3.88
N ALA A 78 -23.42 -6.99 -4.12
CA ALA A 78 -24.54 -7.78 -4.62
C ALA A 78 -24.22 -8.39 -6.00
N ALA A 79 -23.59 -7.64 -6.90
CA ALA A 79 -23.18 -8.16 -8.20
C ALA A 79 -22.15 -9.30 -8.07
N LYS A 80 -21.18 -9.18 -7.18
CA LYS A 80 -20.20 -10.25 -6.88
C LYS A 80 -20.88 -11.49 -6.29
N GLN A 81 -21.82 -11.32 -5.36
CA GLN A 81 -22.60 -12.42 -4.80
C GLN A 81 -23.42 -13.15 -5.87
N MET A 82 -24.09 -12.42 -6.77
CA MET A 82 -24.83 -13.00 -7.87
C MET A 82 -23.94 -13.80 -8.84
N LEU A 83 -22.72 -13.33 -9.11
CA LEU A 83 -21.74 -14.06 -9.90
C LEU A 83 -21.31 -15.35 -9.20
N ASP A 84 -21.07 -15.30 -7.89
CA ASP A 84 -20.69 -16.45 -7.09
C ASP A 84 -21.79 -17.51 -7.01
N ILE A 85 -23.07 -17.11 -7.03
CA ILE A 85 -24.24 -18.02 -7.09
C ILE A 85 -24.32 -18.74 -8.45
N LYS A 86 -24.04 -18.04 -9.55
CA LYS A 86 -24.06 -18.62 -10.91
C LYS A 86 -23.04 -19.74 -11.13
N GLY A 87 -22.12 -19.91 -10.19
CA GLY A 87 -21.08 -20.95 -10.27
C GLY A 87 -19.85 -20.52 -11.10
N GLY A 88 -18.75 -21.26 -10.90
CA GLY A 88 -17.45 -20.93 -11.48
C GLY A 88 -16.70 -19.83 -10.70
N VAL A 89 -15.38 -19.83 -10.84
CA VAL A 89 -14.53 -18.79 -10.24
C VAL A 89 -14.13 -17.82 -11.35
N ARG A 90 -14.88 -16.74 -11.46
CA ARG A 90 -14.70 -15.69 -12.47
C ARG A 90 -15.07 -14.33 -11.88
N GLY A 91 -14.64 -13.27 -12.52
CA GLY A 91 -14.98 -11.90 -12.12
C GLY A 91 -13.76 -11.00 -12.04
N HIS A 92 -13.83 -10.03 -11.16
CA HIS A 92 -12.80 -9.01 -10.98
C HIS A 92 -12.44 -8.89 -9.51
N VAL A 93 -11.14 -8.74 -9.23
CA VAL A 93 -10.60 -8.50 -7.89
C VAL A 93 -9.73 -7.24 -7.93
N THR A 94 -10.01 -6.30 -7.02
CA THR A 94 -9.18 -5.12 -6.83
C THR A 94 -8.33 -5.26 -5.57
N VAL A 95 -7.02 -5.15 -5.70
CA VAL A 95 -6.05 -5.29 -4.62
C VAL A 95 -5.32 -3.98 -4.38
N GLY A 96 -5.28 -3.52 -3.14
CA GLY A 96 -4.42 -2.43 -2.73
C GLY A 96 -3.02 -2.95 -2.38
N ALA A 97 -1.97 -2.40 -2.98
CA ALA A 97 -0.60 -2.80 -2.70
C ALA A 97 0.36 -1.62 -2.82
N SER A 98 1.53 -1.70 -2.18
CA SER A 98 2.62 -0.76 -2.45
C SER A 98 3.44 -1.24 -3.65
N ASP A 99 4.15 -0.30 -4.31
CA ASP A 99 5.11 -0.60 -5.39
C ASP A 99 6.07 -1.73 -5.02
N TYR A 100 6.53 -1.74 -3.78
CA TYR A 100 7.40 -2.78 -3.24
C TYR A 100 6.72 -4.17 -3.25
N ARG A 101 5.43 -4.25 -2.82
CA ARG A 101 4.69 -5.53 -2.82
C ARG A 101 4.32 -5.99 -4.21
N GLU A 102 4.02 -5.06 -5.09
CA GLU A 102 3.77 -5.35 -6.51
C GLU A 102 5.01 -5.96 -7.16
N THR A 103 6.18 -5.33 -6.94
CA THR A 103 7.45 -5.76 -7.55
C THR A 103 7.94 -7.11 -7.04
N PHE A 104 7.87 -7.38 -5.73
CA PHE A 104 8.57 -8.55 -5.14
C PHE A 104 7.64 -9.68 -4.70
N PHE A 105 6.38 -9.41 -4.42
CA PHE A 105 5.43 -10.43 -3.99
C PHE A 105 4.40 -10.74 -5.08
N LEU A 106 3.67 -9.74 -5.59
CA LEU A 106 2.64 -9.99 -6.59
C LEU A 106 3.21 -10.46 -7.93
N ALA A 107 4.44 -10.07 -8.28
CA ALA A 107 5.13 -10.62 -9.44
C ALA A 107 5.33 -12.15 -9.40
N GLU A 108 5.41 -12.74 -8.20
CA GLU A 108 5.49 -14.19 -8.01
C GLU A 108 4.09 -14.85 -7.95
N VAL A 109 3.11 -14.14 -7.43
CA VAL A 109 1.75 -14.63 -7.21
C VAL A 109 0.92 -14.60 -8.49
N LEU A 110 0.89 -13.46 -9.19
CA LEU A 110 -0.04 -13.23 -10.30
C LEU A 110 0.14 -14.19 -11.48
N PRO A 111 1.37 -14.59 -11.88
CA PRO A 111 1.54 -15.61 -12.92
C PRO A 111 0.97 -16.98 -12.54
N VAL A 112 1.08 -17.37 -11.26
CA VAL A 112 0.49 -18.60 -10.74
C VAL A 112 -1.03 -18.49 -10.73
N PHE A 113 -1.54 -17.38 -10.21
CA PHE A 113 -2.97 -17.12 -10.12
C PHE A 113 -3.64 -17.12 -11.50
N HIS A 114 -3.08 -16.40 -12.47
CA HIS A 114 -3.64 -16.32 -13.82
C HIS A 114 -3.71 -17.68 -14.53
N ARG A 115 -2.74 -18.57 -14.31
CA ARG A 115 -2.80 -19.95 -14.84
C ARG A 115 -3.92 -20.76 -14.22
N LEU A 116 -4.17 -20.60 -12.90
CA LEU A 116 -5.20 -21.35 -12.18
C LEU A 116 -6.61 -20.79 -12.43
N TYR A 117 -6.71 -19.47 -12.60
CA TYR A 117 -7.97 -18.74 -12.71
C TYR A 117 -7.95 -17.72 -13.86
N PRO A 118 -7.87 -18.18 -15.13
CA PRO A 118 -7.72 -17.30 -16.29
C PRO A 118 -8.93 -16.39 -16.56
N LEU A 119 -10.07 -16.66 -15.91
CA LEU A 119 -11.31 -15.88 -16.05
C LEU A 119 -11.48 -14.82 -14.94
N ILE A 120 -10.46 -14.64 -14.11
CA ILE A 120 -10.45 -13.58 -13.09
C ILE A 120 -9.50 -12.48 -13.54
N GLU A 121 -10.04 -11.27 -13.61
CA GLU A 121 -9.30 -10.04 -13.84
C GLU A 121 -8.82 -9.48 -12.51
N VAL A 122 -7.56 -9.06 -12.43
CA VAL A 122 -6.98 -8.44 -11.23
C VAL A 122 -6.58 -7.00 -11.55
N SER A 123 -7.07 -6.06 -10.75
CA SER A 123 -6.62 -4.66 -10.80
C SER A 123 -5.84 -4.32 -9.53
N LEU A 124 -4.74 -3.62 -9.70
CA LEU A 124 -3.92 -3.13 -8.60
C LEU A 124 -4.19 -1.63 -8.39
N THR A 125 -4.24 -1.24 -7.13
CA THR A 125 -4.31 0.17 -6.72
C THR A 125 -3.14 0.44 -5.80
N GLU A 126 -2.21 1.27 -6.25
CA GLU A 126 -1.03 1.62 -5.49
C GLU A 126 -1.37 2.57 -4.34
N GLY A 127 -0.69 2.39 -3.22
CA GLY A 127 -0.84 3.27 -2.06
C GLY A 127 0.25 3.07 -1.01
N ARG A 128 0.36 4.03 -0.09
CA ARG A 128 1.20 3.93 1.09
C ARG A 128 0.46 3.20 2.21
N THR A 129 1.18 2.79 3.24
CA THR A 129 0.64 1.94 4.32
C THR A 129 -0.70 2.44 4.89
N LYS A 130 -0.79 3.74 5.25
CA LYS A 130 -2.04 4.31 5.78
C LYS A 130 -3.15 4.39 4.73
N GLU A 131 -2.82 4.71 3.50
CA GLU A 131 -3.76 4.79 2.38
C GLU A 131 -4.31 3.41 2.05
N LEU A 132 -3.47 2.37 2.08
CA LEU A 132 -3.86 0.98 1.86
C LEU A 132 -4.84 0.48 2.94
N GLU A 133 -4.59 0.81 4.22
CA GLU A 133 -5.54 0.51 5.29
C GLU A 133 -6.86 1.25 5.07
N GLN A 134 -6.80 2.52 4.70
CA GLN A 134 -7.99 3.33 4.43
C GLN A 134 -8.79 2.80 3.22
N MET A 135 -8.12 2.42 2.14
CA MET A 135 -8.78 1.80 0.97
C MET A 135 -9.52 0.51 1.35
N ALA A 136 -8.93 -0.31 2.22
CA ALA A 136 -9.58 -1.52 2.72
C ALA A 136 -10.80 -1.19 3.61
N LEU A 137 -10.68 -0.19 4.50
CA LEU A 137 -11.75 0.27 5.37
C LEU A 137 -12.93 0.86 4.58
N GLU A 138 -12.66 1.69 3.60
CA GLU A 138 -13.67 2.31 2.74
C GLU A 138 -14.26 1.33 1.72
N GLY A 139 -13.59 0.19 1.52
CA GLY A 139 -13.99 -0.79 0.52
C GLY A 139 -13.69 -0.38 -0.91
N ALA A 140 -12.77 0.57 -1.11
CA ALA A 140 -12.29 0.98 -2.44
C ALA A 140 -11.55 -0.16 -3.16
N VAL A 141 -11.04 -1.13 -2.41
CA VAL A 141 -10.43 -2.37 -2.90
C VAL A 141 -11.07 -3.58 -2.22
N ASP A 142 -10.95 -4.78 -2.78
CA ASP A 142 -11.45 -6.00 -2.14
C ASP A 142 -10.67 -6.34 -0.88
N PHE A 143 -9.35 -6.17 -0.95
CA PHE A 143 -8.43 -6.24 0.18
C PHE A 143 -7.16 -5.46 -0.14
N SER A 144 -6.41 -5.09 0.89
CA SER A 144 -5.09 -4.46 0.75
C SER A 144 -3.99 -5.36 1.32
N LEU A 145 -2.81 -5.33 0.71
CA LEU A 145 -1.60 -5.90 1.31
C LEU A 145 -1.02 -4.89 2.30
N VAL A 146 -1.05 -5.25 3.57
CA VAL A 146 -0.64 -4.38 4.69
C VAL A 146 0.47 -5.02 5.51
N ILE A 147 1.06 -4.23 6.40
CA ILE A 147 2.03 -4.67 7.40
C ILE A 147 1.40 -4.53 8.77
N THR A 148 1.50 -5.56 9.60
CA THR A 148 1.08 -5.47 11.00
C THR A 148 2.23 -5.04 11.90
N PRO A 149 1.95 -4.33 13.04
CA PRO A 149 0.64 -3.88 13.48
C PRO A 149 0.06 -2.79 12.59
N LEU A 150 -1.28 -2.80 12.46
CA LEU A 150 -2.03 -1.80 11.70
C LEU A 150 -2.01 -0.43 12.41
N PHE A 151 -2.14 0.65 11.65
CA PHE A 151 -2.38 1.99 12.21
C PHE A 151 -3.80 2.12 12.81
N HIS A 152 -4.77 1.33 12.29
CA HIS A 152 -6.16 1.30 12.75
C HIS A 152 -6.53 -0.11 13.22
N PRO A 153 -6.06 -0.54 14.41
CA PRO A 153 -6.31 -1.88 14.90
C PRO A 153 -7.81 -2.08 15.22
N GLY A 154 -8.29 -3.32 14.99
CA GLY A 154 -9.67 -3.72 15.33
C GLY A 154 -10.75 -3.38 14.30
N THR A 155 -10.42 -2.70 13.20
CA THR A 155 -11.37 -2.30 12.15
C THR A 155 -11.30 -3.17 10.90
N LEU A 156 -10.19 -3.87 10.70
CA LEU A 156 -9.94 -4.76 9.58
C LEU A 156 -9.74 -6.20 10.06
N THR A 157 -10.23 -7.14 9.28
CA THR A 157 -9.82 -8.55 9.38
C THR A 157 -8.55 -8.74 8.57
N THR A 158 -7.56 -9.44 9.14
CA THR A 158 -6.31 -9.74 8.49
C THR A 158 -6.11 -11.24 8.30
N ILE A 159 -5.57 -11.63 7.15
CA ILE A 159 -5.07 -12.98 6.87
C ILE A 159 -3.56 -12.86 6.70
N GLU A 160 -2.80 -13.42 7.64
CA GLU A 160 -1.35 -13.42 7.57
C GLU A 160 -0.85 -14.22 6.37
N LEU A 161 0.11 -13.69 5.63
CA LEU A 161 0.69 -14.31 4.46
C LEU A 161 2.11 -14.82 4.74
N TYR A 162 2.98 -13.96 5.22
CA TYR A 162 4.36 -14.30 5.57
C TYR A 162 4.99 -13.27 6.51
N GLN A 163 6.13 -13.68 7.09
CA GLN A 163 6.97 -12.80 7.90
C GLN A 163 8.18 -12.32 7.09
N GLU A 164 8.68 -11.14 7.40
CA GLU A 164 9.80 -10.53 6.72
C GLU A 164 10.73 -9.86 7.72
N ARG A 165 12.01 -10.26 7.73
CA ARG A 165 13.02 -9.65 8.59
C ARG A 165 13.37 -8.25 8.11
N ILE A 166 13.60 -7.36 9.08
CA ILE A 166 14.14 -6.02 8.85
C ILE A 166 15.66 -6.08 9.01
N LEU A 167 16.35 -5.45 8.09
CA LEU A 167 17.80 -5.42 8.01
C LEU A 167 18.29 -3.98 7.80
N ILE A 168 19.56 -3.76 8.10
CA ILE A 168 20.29 -2.56 7.71
C ILE A 168 21.06 -2.86 6.42
N ALA A 169 20.86 -2.03 5.41
CA ALA A 169 21.58 -2.05 4.15
C ALA A 169 22.78 -1.10 4.21
N LEU A 170 23.95 -1.60 3.84
CA LEU A 170 25.20 -0.84 3.74
C LEU A 170 25.92 -1.16 2.43
N SER A 171 26.67 -0.21 1.90
CA SER A 171 27.65 -0.50 0.84
C SER A 171 28.74 -1.43 1.39
N GLU A 172 29.27 -2.33 0.57
CA GLU A 172 30.46 -3.15 0.93
C GLU A 172 31.66 -2.32 1.37
N LYS A 173 31.75 -1.07 0.91
CA LYS A 173 32.84 -0.16 1.27
C LYS A 173 32.65 0.51 2.62
N HIS A 174 31.48 0.39 3.24
CA HIS A 174 31.19 0.99 4.55
C HIS A 174 32.09 0.38 5.63
N ARG A 175 32.53 1.20 6.62
CA ARG A 175 33.42 0.75 7.69
C ARG A 175 32.87 -0.44 8.48
N LEU A 176 31.55 -0.45 8.76
CA LEU A 176 30.89 -1.56 9.45
C LEU A 176 30.84 -2.82 8.58
N ALA A 177 30.59 -2.70 7.28
CA ALA A 177 30.62 -3.84 6.38
C ALA A 177 32.01 -4.48 6.29
N LYS A 178 33.09 -3.69 6.38
CA LYS A 178 34.48 -4.20 6.42
C LYS A 178 34.82 -4.90 7.73
N ARG A 179 34.22 -4.48 8.87
CA ARG A 179 34.43 -5.14 10.18
C ARG A 179 33.75 -6.51 10.26
N HIS A 180 32.72 -6.73 9.48
CA HIS A 180 31.98 -7.99 9.42
C HIS A 180 32.10 -8.58 8.02
N PRO A 181 33.21 -9.28 7.69
CA PRO A 181 33.39 -9.89 6.38
C PRO A 181 32.31 -10.93 6.11
N ALA A 182 32.02 -11.17 4.83
CA ALA A 182 31.04 -12.17 4.45
C ALA A 182 31.43 -13.55 4.99
N SER A 183 30.51 -14.22 5.67
CA SER A 183 30.71 -15.57 6.20
C SER A 183 29.60 -16.49 5.70
N PRO A 184 29.92 -17.68 5.20
CA PRO A 184 28.91 -18.67 4.83
C PRO A 184 28.05 -19.16 6.01
N SER A 185 28.57 -19.03 7.25
CA SER A 185 27.89 -19.45 8.47
C SER A 185 26.92 -18.38 9.04
N GLU A 186 27.01 -17.14 8.56
CA GLU A 186 26.22 -16.03 9.09
C GLU A 186 25.76 -15.13 7.93
N GLU A 187 24.55 -15.37 7.48
CA GLU A 187 23.98 -14.67 6.32
C GLU A 187 23.80 -13.17 6.56
N PHE A 188 23.30 -12.80 7.75
CA PHE A 188 23.08 -11.42 8.17
C PHE A 188 23.70 -11.16 9.54
N PRO A 189 25.00 -10.83 9.57
CA PRO A 189 25.68 -10.54 10.83
C PRO A 189 25.02 -9.38 11.57
N VAL A 190 25.08 -9.41 12.90
CA VAL A 190 24.46 -8.41 13.76
C VAL A 190 25.36 -7.19 13.87
N ILE A 191 24.79 -6.01 13.75
CA ILE A 191 25.45 -4.74 14.12
C ILE A 191 24.62 -4.01 15.18
N ASP A 192 25.31 -3.29 16.08
CA ASP A 192 24.64 -2.38 16.99
C ASP A 192 24.19 -1.13 16.22
N PHE A 193 22.91 -0.78 16.32
CA PHE A 193 22.39 0.43 15.68
C PHE A 193 23.08 1.71 16.20
N HIS A 194 23.61 1.69 17.42
CA HIS A 194 24.43 2.75 17.98
C HIS A 194 25.68 3.04 17.14
N ASP A 195 26.25 2.03 16.48
CA ASP A 195 27.41 2.20 15.57
C ASP A 195 27.10 3.08 14.35
N LEU A 196 25.80 3.35 14.08
CA LEU A 196 25.35 4.27 13.05
C LEU A 196 25.16 5.71 13.57
N ASP A 197 25.50 6.00 14.84
CA ASP A 197 25.44 7.38 15.35
C ASP A 197 26.25 8.32 14.48
N ARG A 198 25.64 9.43 14.05
CA ARG A 198 26.19 10.44 13.12
C ARG A 198 26.60 9.91 11.74
N GLU A 199 26.45 8.63 11.45
CA GLU A 199 26.69 8.10 10.10
C GLU A 199 25.60 8.58 9.12
N PRO A 200 25.94 8.74 7.83
CA PRO A 200 24.96 9.07 6.81
C PRO A 200 23.85 8.02 6.74
N PHE A 201 22.59 8.45 6.74
CA PHE A 201 21.43 7.57 6.73
C PHE A 201 20.38 8.05 5.72
N ILE A 202 19.83 7.11 4.97
CA ILE A 202 18.72 7.33 4.04
C ILE A 202 17.44 6.88 4.75
N LYS A 203 16.65 7.84 5.17
CA LYS A 203 15.40 7.62 5.93
C LYS A 203 14.21 7.47 4.98
N ILE A 204 13.27 6.61 5.31
CA ILE A 204 11.95 6.59 4.66
C ILE A 204 11.12 7.73 5.21
N LYS A 205 10.37 8.42 4.34
CA LYS A 205 9.52 9.55 4.70
C LYS A 205 8.50 9.19 5.78
N GLU A 206 8.12 10.19 6.55
CA GLU A 206 7.11 10.11 7.60
C GLU A 206 5.77 9.54 7.07
N GLY A 207 5.06 8.80 7.94
CA GLY A 207 3.79 8.18 7.61
C GLY A 207 3.90 6.73 7.10
N GLN A 208 5.09 6.18 7.00
CA GLN A 208 5.34 4.78 6.65
C GLN A 208 5.90 4.01 7.85
N GLN A 209 5.69 2.70 7.87
CA GLN A 209 6.14 1.83 8.98
C GLN A 209 7.66 1.84 9.18
N MET A 210 8.44 1.99 8.11
CA MET A 210 9.90 2.07 8.21
C MET A 210 10.39 3.34 8.90
N ASP A 211 9.67 4.46 8.78
CA ASP A 211 9.98 5.68 9.54
C ASP A 211 9.68 5.50 11.04
N VAL A 212 8.55 4.85 11.37
CA VAL A 212 8.22 4.54 12.77
C VAL A 212 9.33 3.69 13.39
N LEU A 213 9.77 2.67 12.68
CA LEU A 213 10.84 1.79 13.12
C LEU A 213 12.18 2.50 13.26
N PHE A 214 12.55 3.33 12.30
CA PHE A 214 13.77 4.13 12.38
C PHE A 214 13.81 5.00 13.65
N ARG A 215 12.71 5.69 13.94
CA ARG A 215 12.60 6.52 15.16
C ARG A 215 12.70 5.68 16.43
N GLU A 216 12.11 4.50 16.44
CA GLU A 216 12.18 3.59 17.58
C GLU A 216 13.59 3.06 17.80
N LEU A 217 14.30 2.65 16.74
CA LEU A 217 15.71 2.24 16.81
C LEU A 217 16.60 3.38 17.32
N CYS A 218 16.41 4.60 16.83
CA CYS A 218 17.13 5.78 17.34
C CYS A 218 16.91 5.98 18.85
N ARG A 219 15.66 5.84 19.30
CA ARG A 219 15.31 5.98 20.72
C ARG A 219 15.94 4.86 21.58
N MET A 220 15.81 3.62 21.15
CA MET A 220 16.31 2.44 21.90
C MET A 220 17.83 2.42 21.99
N SER A 221 18.52 2.71 20.87
CA SER A 221 19.99 2.70 20.79
C SER A 221 20.65 4.01 21.22
N ARG A 222 19.87 5.05 21.53
CA ARG A 222 20.37 6.41 21.80
C ARG A 222 21.30 6.92 20.70
N ALA A 223 21.00 6.57 19.44
CA ALA A 223 21.74 6.96 18.27
C ALA A 223 20.99 8.06 17.49
N SER A 224 21.72 8.92 16.84
CA SER A 224 21.21 9.98 15.97
C SER A 224 21.93 9.97 14.62
N PRO A 225 21.62 9.01 13.74
CA PRO A 225 22.17 8.97 12.39
C PRO A 225 21.90 10.28 11.65
N ARG A 226 22.84 10.74 10.85
CA ARG A 226 22.69 11.96 10.06
C ARG A 226 21.87 11.68 8.81
N VAL A 227 20.60 12.06 8.81
CA VAL A 227 19.72 11.91 7.63
C VAL A 227 20.27 12.76 6.48
N VAL A 228 20.73 12.10 5.42
CA VAL A 228 21.27 12.73 4.20
C VAL A 228 20.25 12.77 3.08
N LEU A 229 19.22 11.90 3.16
CA LEU A 229 18.13 11.83 2.18
C LEU A 229 16.88 11.26 2.85
N GLU A 230 15.72 11.79 2.50
CA GLU A 230 14.42 11.17 2.74
C GLU A 230 13.84 10.63 1.44
N SER A 231 13.48 9.33 1.42
CA SER A 231 12.93 8.64 0.26
C SER A 231 11.50 8.14 0.56
N GLU A 232 10.66 8.12 -0.45
CA GLU A 232 9.36 7.44 -0.39
C GLU A 232 9.47 5.95 -0.72
N SER A 233 10.49 5.57 -1.49
CA SER A 233 10.73 4.21 -1.96
C SER A 233 11.84 3.52 -1.18
N MET A 234 11.51 2.38 -0.57
CA MET A 234 12.49 1.51 0.10
C MET A 234 13.46 0.89 -0.91
N ILE A 235 12.99 0.61 -2.12
CA ILE A 235 13.83 0.10 -3.22
C ILE A 235 14.92 1.12 -3.56
N ALA A 236 14.53 2.38 -3.78
CA ALA A 236 15.46 3.46 -4.07
C ALA A 236 16.46 3.69 -2.91
N ALA A 237 15.99 3.65 -1.66
CA ALA A 237 16.85 3.78 -0.48
C ALA A 237 17.92 2.68 -0.42
N ALA A 238 17.56 1.42 -0.68
CA ALA A 238 18.50 0.30 -0.70
C ALA A 238 19.52 0.42 -1.86
N ILE A 239 19.08 0.83 -3.05
CA ILE A 239 19.99 1.07 -4.20
C ILE A 239 20.98 2.19 -3.85
N LEU A 240 20.53 3.28 -3.28
CA LEU A 240 21.38 4.41 -2.87
C LEU A 240 22.33 4.01 -1.74
N ALA A 241 21.92 3.14 -0.82
CA ALA A 241 22.81 2.57 0.19
C ALA A 241 23.90 1.70 -0.46
N SER A 242 23.57 0.90 -1.48
CA SER A 242 24.55 0.06 -2.18
C SER A 242 25.69 0.86 -2.84
N VAL A 243 25.39 2.07 -3.32
CA VAL A 243 26.40 2.97 -3.92
C VAL A 243 27.13 3.82 -2.89
N GLY A 244 26.79 3.73 -1.59
CA GLY A 244 27.51 4.33 -0.49
C GLY A 244 27.03 5.71 -0.07
N LEU A 245 25.79 6.12 -0.42
CA LEU A 245 25.23 7.40 0.01
C LEU A 245 24.97 7.43 1.53
N GLY A 246 24.62 6.29 2.13
CA GLY A 246 24.37 6.16 3.56
C GLY A 246 23.84 4.77 3.90
N ALA A 247 23.59 4.50 5.18
CA ALA A 247 22.87 3.32 5.63
C ALA A 247 21.37 3.46 5.33
N ALA A 248 20.64 2.36 5.20
CA ALA A 248 19.19 2.39 5.06
C ALA A 248 18.54 1.18 5.75
N LEU A 249 17.34 1.34 6.27
CA LEU A 249 16.49 0.20 6.62
C LEU A 249 16.00 -0.48 5.34
N THR A 250 16.05 -1.80 5.34
CA THR A 250 15.61 -2.64 4.23
C THR A 250 14.94 -3.90 4.74
N THR A 251 14.58 -4.81 3.87
CA THR A 251 14.03 -6.11 4.22
C THR A 251 14.83 -7.23 3.58
N GLU A 252 14.74 -8.41 4.19
CA GLU A 252 15.33 -9.62 3.65
C GLU A 252 14.90 -9.90 2.21
N THR A 253 13.61 -9.76 1.91
CA THR A 253 13.07 -9.95 0.56
C THR A 253 13.74 -9.05 -0.46
N LEU A 254 13.96 -7.78 -0.12
CA LEU A 254 14.62 -6.84 -1.01
C LEU A 254 16.08 -7.21 -1.22
N VAL A 255 16.79 -7.56 -0.15
CA VAL A 255 18.20 -7.97 -0.25
C VAL A 255 18.37 -9.19 -1.14
N ARG A 256 17.49 -10.19 -1.01
CA ARG A 256 17.57 -11.44 -1.78
C ARG A 256 17.13 -11.30 -3.23
N ARG A 257 16.23 -10.36 -3.53
CA ARG A 257 15.52 -10.31 -4.83
C ARG A 257 15.82 -9.06 -5.65
N ALA A 258 16.27 -7.97 -5.03
CA ALA A 258 16.59 -6.76 -5.77
C ALA A 258 17.99 -6.87 -6.38
N GLY A 259 18.07 -6.80 -7.70
CA GLY A 259 19.34 -6.54 -8.38
C GLY A 259 19.80 -5.11 -8.05
N THR A 260 20.74 -4.95 -7.12
CA THR A 260 21.34 -3.66 -6.83
C THR A 260 22.48 -3.35 -7.80
N ALA A 261 22.68 -2.05 -8.11
CA ALA A 261 23.74 -1.60 -9.04
C ALA A 261 25.15 -1.95 -8.55
N LYS A 262 25.33 -2.12 -7.25
CA LYS A 262 26.57 -2.58 -6.59
C LYS A 262 26.22 -3.57 -5.49
N PRO A 263 27.17 -4.44 -5.09
CA PRO A 263 26.96 -5.37 -3.99
C PRO A 263 26.51 -4.63 -2.72
N LEU A 264 25.41 -5.10 -2.15
CA LEU A 264 24.84 -4.61 -0.91
C LEU A 264 25.17 -5.58 0.21
N ARG A 265 25.63 -5.07 1.34
CA ARG A 265 25.74 -5.85 2.57
C ARG A 265 24.54 -5.56 3.46
N ALA A 266 23.95 -6.62 3.96
CA ALA A 266 22.80 -6.53 4.85
C ALA A 266 23.14 -7.10 6.23
N PHE A 267 22.59 -6.49 7.26
CA PHE A 267 22.89 -6.78 8.66
C PHE A 267 21.60 -6.86 9.47
N SER A 268 21.52 -7.83 10.36
CA SER A 268 20.57 -7.78 11.47
C SER A 268 20.97 -6.66 12.44
N VAL A 269 20.03 -6.16 13.20
CA VAL A 269 20.24 -4.98 14.06
C VAL A 269 20.04 -5.32 15.53
N GLU A 270 20.88 -4.76 16.39
CA GLU A 270 20.71 -4.72 17.83
C GLU A 270 20.40 -3.27 18.25
N PRO A 271 19.36 -2.98 19.06
CA PRO A 271 18.43 -3.95 19.66
C PRO A 271 17.56 -4.64 18.59
N PRO A 272 17.15 -5.91 18.84
CA PRO A 272 16.46 -6.70 17.85
C PRO A 272 15.09 -6.11 17.51
N VAL A 273 14.76 -6.14 16.23
CA VAL A 273 13.48 -5.70 15.71
C VAL A 273 12.63 -6.94 15.36
N PRO A 274 11.39 -7.01 15.83
CA PRO A 274 10.50 -8.10 15.46
C PRO A 274 10.29 -8.12 13.94
N PRO A 275 10.17 -9.31 13.32
CA PRO A 275 9.85 -9.41 11.91
C PRO A 275 8.49 -8.79 11.62
N ARG A 276 8.37 -8.21 10.45
CA ARG A 276 7.09 -7.64 9.98
C ARG A 276 6.22 -8.76 9.44
N ILE A 277 4.95 -8.74 9.80
CA ILE A 277 3.97 -9.66 9.23
C ILE A 277 3.28 -8.97 8.06
N VAL A 278 3.36 -9.59 6.90
CA VAL A 278 2.62 -9.18 5.70
C VAL A 278 1.29 -9.89 5.69
N ALA A 279 0.21 -9.14 5.55
CA ALA A 279 -1.15 -9.65 5.62
C ALA A 279 -2.04 -9.08 4.52
N ALA A 280 -3.03 -9.86 4.10
CA ALA A 280 -4.17 -9.37 3.35
C ALA A 280 -5.22 -8.83 4.34
N ALA A 281 -5.56 -7.55 4.23
CA ALA A 281 -6.50 -6.88 5.12
C ALA A 281 -7.76 -6.44 4.37
N TYR A 282 -8.91 -6.70 4.94
CA TYR A 282 -10.21 -6.32 4.41
C TYR A 282 -11.19 -5.98 5.54
N ARG A 283 -12.23 -5.22 5.22
CA ARG A 283 -13.26 -4.86 6.20
C ARG A 283 -14.05 -6.10 6.63
N SER A 284 -14.16 -6.35 7.94
CA SER A 284 -14.75 -7.55 8.53
C SER A 284 -16.18 -7.85 8.05
N GLU A 285 -16.97 -6.80 7.85
CA GLU A 285 -18.36 -6.91 7.41
C GLU A 285 -18.53 -7.04 5.89
N ARG A 286 -17.40 -6.95 5.14
CA ARG A 286 -17.46 -7.00 3.68
C ARG A 286 -17.50 -8.44 3.17
N TYR A 287 -18.38 -8.68 2.20
CA TYR A 287 -18.38 -9.92 1.47
C TYR A 287 -17.10 -10.08 0.64
N LEU A 288 -16.31 -11.07 0.95
CA LEU A 288 -15.14 -11.46 0.17
C LEU A 288 -15.58 -12.47 -0.91
N SER A 289 -15.51 -12.08 -2.19
CA SER A 289 -15.93 -12.91 -3.31
C SER A 289 -15.13 -14.22 -3.42
N LYS A 290 -15.65 -15.22 -4.12
CA LYS A 290 -14.89 -16.46 -4.42
C LYS A 290 -13.57 -16.13 -5.13
N ALA A 291 -13.59 -15.16 -6.04
CA ALA A 291 -12.41 -14.71 -6.75
C ALA A 291 -11.34 -14.10 -5.81
N ALA A 292 -11.76 -13.22 -4.89
CA ALA A 292 -10.83 -12.62 -3.91
C ALA A 292 -10.27 -13.69 -2.94
N ARG A 293 -11.11 -14.61 -2.45
CA ARG A 293 -10.66 -15.74 -1.62
C ARG A 293 -9.68 -16.66 -2.36
N ALA A 294 -9.93 -16.92 -3.65
CA ALA A 294 -9.02 -17.71 -4.48
C ALA A 294 -7.64 -17.03 -4.61
N LEU A 295 -7.62 -15.71 -4.83
CA LEU A 295 -6.37 -14.95 -4.92
C LEU A 295 -5.61 -14.97 -3.58
N ILE A 296 -6.28 -14.74 -2.45
CA ILE A 296 -5.65 -14.80 -1.12
C ILE A 296 -5.09 -16.20 -0.85
N ARG A 297 -5.80 -17.27 -1.21
CA ARG A 297 -5.29 -18.64 -1.08
C ARG A 297 -4.00 -18.85 -1.87
N VAL A 298 -3.97 -18.44 -3.15
CA VAL A 298 -2.75 -18.54 -3.97
C VAL A 298 -1.63 -17.69 -3.40
N MET A 299 -1.93 -16.51 -2.85
CA MET A 299 -0.95 -15.69 -2.12
C MET A 299 -0.36 -16.45 -0.93
N THR A 300 -1.19 -17.11 -0.13
CA THR A 300 -0.74 -17.91 1.03
C THR A 300 0.14 -19.08 0.59
N ASP A 301 -0.26 -19.82 -0.46
CA ASP A 301 0.49 -20.96 -0.98
C ASP A 301 1.87 -20.54 -1.54
N VAL A 302 1.91 -19.44 -2.31
CA VAL A 302 3.16 -18.89 -2.84
C VAL A 302 4.03 -18.34 -1.70
N ALA A 303 3.42 -17.69 -0.71
CA ALA A 303 4.13 -17.19 0.46
C ALA A 303 4.80 -18.31 1.23
N ALA A 304 4.08 -19.40 1.52
CA ALA A 304 4.59 -20.57 2.21
C ALA A 304 5.77 -21.23 1.45
N SER A 305 5.68 -21.27 0.12
CA SER A 305 6.71 -21.94 -0.69
C SER A 305 7.96 -21.08 -0.96
N ARG A 306 7.85 -19.76 -0.92
CA ARG A 306 8.91 -18.86 -1.42
C ARG A 306 9.37 -17.78 -0.44
N PHE A 307 8.63 -17.53 0.64
CA PHE A 307 8.89 -16.43 1.59
C PHE A 307 8.97 -16.90 3.06
N GLN A 308 8.61 -18.14 3.39
CA GLN A 308 8.69 -18.68 4.75
C GLN A 308 9.94 -19.53 5.02
N ASN A 309 10.75 -19.84 3.98
CA ASN A 309 11.98 -20.63 4.12
C ASN A 309 13.19 -19.67 4.23
N GLY A 310 13.31 -19.00 5.37
CA GLY A 310 14.44 -18.18 5.75
C GLY A 310 14.66 -18.23 7.24
#